data_b3f6f2fb85c9b4c1510dbb752ff9c810
#
_entry.id   b3f6f2fb85c9b4c1510dbb752ff9c810
#
_cell.length_a   1.000
_cell.length_b   1.000
_cell.length_c   1.000
_cell.angle_alpha   90.00
_cell.angle_beta   90.00
_cell.angle_gamma   90.00
#
_symmetry.space_group_name_H-M   'P 1'
#
loop_
_entity.id
_entity.type
_entity.pdbx_description
1 polymer ?
#
loop_
_entity_poly.entity_id
_entity_poly.type
_entity_poly.pdbx_seq_one_letter_code
_entity_poly.pdbx_strand_id
1 'polypeptide(L)'
;MKKYIDLHMHSKYSDDGEFEPVELVEKCHKQNIKIMAIADHNSTRGIEDAKKMANTLNITYIPAVEIDCSYNGINLHVLGYGINYQHEEFKSLENNILNQELKNSKEKLKLTTKLGFDVDQEALKKLSANGIYTGEMFAEVLLNDQRYLNHPLLKPYRKGENRSDNPYVNFYWDYYALGKPCYTKMQYP
;
A
#
# COMPACT_ATOMS: atom_id res chain seq x y z
N MET A 1 -0.03 -2.48 -29.82
CA MET A 1 0.94 -3.55 -29.50
C MET A 1 0.27 -4.51 -28.54
N LYS A 2 0.20 -5.83 -28.82
CA LYS A 2 -0.36 -6.80 -27.87
C LYS A 2 0.62 -6.95 -26.71
N LYS A 3 0.19 -6.66 -25.50
CA LYS A 3 0.99 -6.92 -24.28
C LYS A 3 0.96 -8.43 -24.03
N TYR A 4 2.12 -9.05 -23.95
CA TYR A 4 2.26 -10.48 -23.73
C TYR A 4 2.71 -10.82 -22.33
N ILE A 5 3.32 -9.85 -21.67
CA ILE A 5 4.06 -10.01 -20.41
C ILE A 5 3.66 -8.86 -19.50
N ASP A 6 3.36 -9.18 -18.24
CA ASP A 6 3.22 -8.22 -17.15
C ASP A 6 3.90 -8.78 -15.91
N LEU A 7 4.99 -8.16 -15.48
CA LEU A 7 5.86 -8.67 -14.43
C LEU A 7 5.84 -7.82 -13.16
N HIS A 8 5.02 -6.75 -13.11
CA HIS A 8 4.96 -5.88 -11.95
C HIS A 8 3.51 -5.47 -11.68
N MET A 9 2.87 -6.24 -10.83
CA MET A 9 1.52 -6.02 -10.33
C MET A 9 1.48 -6.26 -8.84
N HIS A 10 0.58 -5.56 -8.14
CA HIS A 10 0.39 -5.68 -6.72
C HIS A 10 -1.01 -6.22 -6.40
N SER A 11 -1.07 -7.17 -5.47
CA SER A 11 -2.31 -7.71 -4.94
C SER A 11 -2.68 -7.04 -3.61
N LYS A 12 -3.81 -7.43 -3.02
CA LYS A 12 -4.24 -6.96 -1.69
C LYS A 12 -3.23 -7.21 -0.55
N TYR A 13 -2.20 -7.98 -0.78
CA TYR A 13 -1.13 -8.20 0.19
C TYR A 13 -0.06 -7.10 0.18
N SER A 14 -0.15 -6.20 -0.78
CA SER A 14 0.58 -4.93 -0.84
C SER A 14 -0.32 -3.79 -0.35
N ASP A 15 0.25 -2.74 0.21
CA ASP A 15 -0.48 -1.57 0.73
C ASP A 15 -1.13 -0.72 -0.38
N ASP A 16 -0.69 -0.89 -1.61
CA ASP A 16 -1.17 -0.22 -2.82
C ASP A 16 -1.92 -1.15 -3.80
N GLY A 17 -2.20 -2.40 -3.40
CA GLY A 17 -2.93 -3.37 -4.19
C GLY A 17 -4.38 -3.57 -3.73
N GLU A 18 -5.32 -3.72 -4.67
CA GLU A 18 -6.75 -3.83 -4.37
C GLU A 18 -7.31 -5.25 -4.58
N PHE A 19 -6.74 -6.02 -5.52
CA PHE A 19 -7.33 -7.27 -5.97
C PHE A 19 -6.74 -8.49 -5.26
N GLU A 20 -7.58 -9.53 -5.12
CA GLU A 20 -7.07 -10.85 -4.76
C GLU A 20 -6.05 -11.34 -5.80
N PRO A 21 -5.01 -12.09 -5.39
CA PRO A 21 -4.03 -12.65 -6.33
C PRO A 21 -4.69 -13.45 -7.47
N VAL A 22 -5.73 -14.22 -7.14
CA VAL A 22 -6.49 -15.03 -8.11
C VAL A 22 -7.21 -14.13 -9.14
N GLU A 23 -7.81 -13.03 -8.69
CA GLU A 23 -8.50 -12.07 -9.57
C GLU A 23 -7.53 -11.38 -10.54
N LEU A 24 -6.30 -11.06 -10.09
CA LEU A 24 -5.26 -10.52 -10.97
C LEU A 24 -4.90 -11.50 -12.08
N VAL A 25 -4.75 -12.79 -11.76
CA VAL A 25 -4.49 -13.82 -12.76
C VAL A 25 -5.64 -13.91 -13.77
N GLU A 26 -6.89 -13.88 -13.32
CA GLU A 26 -8.06 -13.88 -14.22
C GLU A 26 -8.10 -12.63 -15.12
N LYS A 27 -7.77 -11.45 -14.57
CA LYS A 27 -7.67 -10.21 -15.34
C LYS A 27 -6.58 -10.32 -16.42
N CYS A 28 -5.42 -10.87 -16.07
CA CYS A 28 -4.33 -11.14 -17.00
C CYS A 28 -4.76 -12.09 -18.11
N HIS A 29 -5.48 -13.16 -17.78
CA HIS A 29 -6.02 -14.09 -18.75
C HIS A 29 -6.96 -13.40 -19.76
N LYS A 30 -7.90 -12.59 -19.27
CA LYS A 30 -8.83 -11.80 -20.11
C LYS A 30 -8.10 -10.81 -21.03
N GLN A 31 -6.93 -10.31 -20.61
CA GLN A 31 -6.08 -9.41 -21.41
C GLN A 31 -5.07 -10.14 -22.30
N ASN A 32 -5.14 -11.49 -22.39
CA ASN A 32 -4.22 -12.34 -23.14
C ASN A 32 -2.74 -12.23 -22.69
N ILE A 33 -2.47 -11.87 -21.45
CA ILE A 33 -1.14 -11.98 -20.85
C ILE A 33 -0.76 -13.47 -20.76
N LYS A 34 0.47 -13.80 -21.13
CA LYS A 34 1.00 -15.17 -21.14
C LYS A 34 2.07 -15.43 -20.10
N ILE A 35 2.75 -14.38 -19.66
CA ILE A 35 3.78 -14.42 -18.63
C ILE A 35 3.47 -13.31 -17.65
N MET A 36 3.39 -13.65 -16.37
CA MET A 36 3.08 -12.66 -15.33
C MET A 36 3.85 -12.89 -14.05
N ALA A 37 3.97 -11.83 -13.26
CA ALA A 37 4.37 -11.88 -11.87
C ALA A 37 3.51 -10.92 -11.06
N ILE A 38 3.19 -11.31 -9.82
CA ILE A 38 2.72 -10.42 -8.77
C ILE A 38 3.92 -10.20 -7.85
N ALA A 39 4.28 -8.95 -7.62
CA ALA A 39 5.45 -8.54 -6.87
C ALA A 39 5.04 -7.65 -5.69
N ASP A 40 4.26 -8.20 -4.75
CA ASP A 40 3.75 -7.48 -3.60
C ASP A 40 4.88 -6.90 -2.74
N HIS A 41 4.67 -5.71 -2.17
CA HIS A 41 5.61 -5.10 -1.25
C HIS A 41 5.84 -5.97 -0.01
N ASN A 42 7.09 -6.40 0.18
CA ASN A 42 7.56 -7.16 1.34
C ASN A 42 6.78 -8.46 1.64
N SER A 43 5.90 -8.92 0.74
CA SER A 43 5.01 -10.06 0.96
C SER A 43 5.11 -11.09 -0.15
N THR A 44 5.12 -12.37 0.25
CA THR A 44 5.05 -13.52 -0.67
C THR A 44 3.76 -14.33 -0.50
N ARG A 45 2.81 -13.83 0.30
CA ARG A 45 1.57 -14.57 0.67
C ARG A 45 0.69 -14.93 -0.52
N GLY A 46 0.59 -14.03 -1.49
CA GLY A 46 -0.28 -14.21 -2.66
C GLY A 46 0.24 -15.20 -3.69
N ILE A 47 1.52 -15.59 -3.62
CA ILE A 47 2.20 -16.33 -4.70
C ILE A 47 1.61 -17.71 -4.94
N GLU A 48 1.33 -18.48 -3.88
CA GLU A 48 0.86 -19.86 -4.02
C GLU A 48 -0.51 -19.93 -4.72
N ASP A 49 -1.44 -19.05 -4.34
CA ASP A 49 -2.79 -19.00 -4.91
C ASP A 49 -2.77 -18.48 -6.35
N ALA A 50 -2.01 -17.42 -6.61
CA ALA A 50 -1.81 -16.91 -7.96
C ALA A 50 -1.20 -17.96 -8.90
N LYS A 51 -0.17 -18.66 -8.44
CA LYS A 51 0.52 -19.74 -9.20
C LYS A 51 -0.41 -20.89 -9.55
N LYS A 52 -1.24 -21.32 -8.60
CA LYS A 52 -2.25 -22.37 -8.86
C LYS A 52 -3.25 -21.95 -9.94
N MET A 53 -3.79 -20.75 -9.82
CA MET A 53 -4.73 -20.21 -10.81
C MET A 53 -4.07 -20.01 -12.17
N ALA A 54 -2.86 -19.46 -12.23
CA ALA A 54 -2.11 -19.26 -13.47
C ALA A 54 -1.87 -20.59 -14.22
N ASN A 55 -1.53 -21.65 -13.50
CA ASN A 55 -1.40 -22.99 -14.06
C ASN A 55 -2.71 -23.47 -14.69
N THR A 56 -3.85 -23.25 -14.03
CA THR A 56 -5.17 -23.63 -14.55
C THR A 56 -5.50 -22.88 -15.86
N LEU A 57 -5.04 -21.65 -15.98
CA LEU A 57 -5.31 -20.78 -17.14
C LEU A 57 -4.19 -20.80 -18.20
N ASN A 58 -3.20 -21.70 -18.07
CA ASN A 58 -2.04 -21.81 -18.96
C ASN A 58 -1.26 -20.49 -19.09
N ILE A 59 -1.07 -19.78 -17.99
CA ILE A 59 -0.22 -18.59 -17.87
C ILE A 59 1.08 -19.00 -17.16
N THR A 60 2.21 -18.59 -17.70
CA THR A 60 3.51 -18.75 -17.01
C THR A 60 3.59 -17.75 -15.87
N TYR A 61 3.60 -18.23 -14.63
CA TYR A 61 3.73 -17.41 -13.44
C TYR A 61 5.17 -17.42 -12.91
N ILE A 62 5.76 -16.26 -12.72
CA ILE A 62 7.10 -16.09 -12.14
C ILE A 62 6.91 -15.63 -10.69
N PRO A 63 7.30 -16.43 -9.66
CA PRO A 63 7.29 -15.97 -8.27
C PRO A 63 8.14 -14.72 -8.12
N ALA A 64 7.57 -13.66 -7.55
CA ALA A 64 8.25 -12.38 -7.39
C ALA A 64 7.88 -11.71 -6.07
N VAL A 65 8.68 -10.74 -5.68
CA VAL A 65 8.46 -9.86 -4.53
C VAL A 65 9.10 -8.51 -4.82
N GLU A 66 8.52 -7.44 -4.33
CA GLU A 66 9.16 -6.13 -4.26
C GLU A 66 9.60 -5.87 -2.82
N ILE A 67 10.90 -5.69 -2.60
CA ILE A 67 11.45 -5.42 -1.27
C ILE A 67 11.68 -3.92 -1.12
N ASP A 68 11.01 -3.32 -0.14
CA ASP A 68 11.34 -1.98 0.32
C ASP A 68 12.64 -2.04 1.12
N CYS A 69 13.61 -1.27 0.69
CA CYS A 69 14.90 -1.22 1.37
C CYS A 69 15.46 0.21 1.39
N SER A 70 16.51 0.43 2.15
CA SER A 70 17.18 1.72 2.18
C SER A 70 18.69 1.59 2.04
N TYR A 71 19.26 2.43 1.19
CA TYR A 71 20.72 2.50 1.02
C TYR A 71 21.17 3.97 1.07
N ASN A 72 22.09 4.27 1.95
CA ASN A 72 22.63 5.63 2.17
C ASN A 72 21.53 6.70 2.36
N GLY A 73 20.42 6.35 3.05
CA GLY A 73 19.29 7.25 3.31
C GLY A 73 18.35 7.45 2.12
N ILE A 74 18.52 6.68 1.05
CA ILE A 74 17.62 6.67 -0.12
C ILE A 74 16.76 5.41 -0.02
N ASN A 75 15.45 5.56 -0.10
CA ASN A 75 14.53 4.43 -0.18
C ASN A 75 14.55 3.88 -1.61
N LEU A 76 14.63 2.56 -1.70
CA LEU A 76 14.68 1.82 -2.95
C LEU A 76 13.63 0.71 -2.90
N HIS A 77 13.05 0.40 -4.05
CA HIS A 77 12.23 -0.78 -4.27
C HIS A 77 12.99 -1.76 -5.14
N VAL A 78 13.27 -2.94 -4.62
CA VAL A 78 14.08 -3.95 -5.32
C VAL A 78 13.19 -5.14 -5.69
N LEU A 79 13.04 -5.37 -6.99
CA LEU A 79 12.27 -6.47 -7.53
C LEU A 79 13.10 -7.75 -7.58
N GLY A 80 12.61 -8.81 -6.93
CA GLY A 80 13.15 -10.15 -7.00
C GLY A 80 12.25 -11.07 -7.82
N TYR A 81 12.81 -11.75 -8.83
CA TYR A 81 12.09 -12.71 -9.67
C TYR A 81 12.67 -14.10 -9.56
N GLY A 82 11.81 -15.12 -9.71
CA GLY A 82 12.23 -16.53 -9.62
C GLY A 82 12.68 -16.93 -8.21
N ILE A 83 12.16 -16.27 -7.20
CA ILE A 83 12.53 -16.44 -5.80
C ILE A 83 12.02 -17.77 -5.22
N ASN A 84 12.70 -18.26 -4.19
CA ASN A 84 12.18 -19.30 -3.31
C ASN A 84 11.24 -18.64 -2.27
N TYR A 85 10.00 -18.35 -2.68
CA TYR A 85 9.01 -17.62 -1.88
C TYR A 85 8.60 -18.33 -0.57
N GLN A 86 8.97 -19.60 -0.39
CA GLN A 86 8.71 -20.34 0.85
C GLN A 86 9.83 -20.19 1.88
N HIS A 87 10.90 -19.44 1.55
CA HIS A 87 12.00 -19.21 2.47
C HIS A 87 11.54 -18.38 3.67
N GLU A 88 11.93 -18.80 4.88
CA GLU A 88 11.48 -18.21 6.15
C GLU A 88 11.83 -16.71 6.30
N GLU A 89 12.89 -16.26 5.63
CA GLU A 89 13.29 -14.83 5.66
C GLU A 89 12.21 -13.92 5.11
N PHE A 90 11.43 -14.35 4.10
CA PHE A 90 10.33 -13.53 3.59
C PHE A 90 9.23 -13.34 4.63
N LYS A 91 8.89 -14.40 5.38
CA LYS A 91 7.92 -14.30 6.48
C LYS A 91 8.44 -13.41 7.61
N SER A 92 9.73 -13.53 7.93
CA SER A 92 10.37 -12.71 8.96
C SER A 92 10.37 -11.24 8.57
N LEU A 93 10.71 -10.93 7.32
CA LEU A 93 10.66 -9.58 6.77
C LEU A 93 9.25 -9.01 6.84
N GLU A 94 8.26 -9.71 6.31
CA GLU A 94 6.87 -9.28 6.30
C GLU A 94 6.36 -9.01 7.72
N ASN A 95 6.57 -9.94 8.65
CA ASN A 95 6.15 -9.75 10.04
C ASN A 95 6.82 -8.53 10.70
N ASN A 96 8.09 -8.28 10.39
CA ASN A 96 8.79 -7.10 10.89
C ASN A 96 8.15 -5.81 10.36
N ILE A 97 7.91 -5.72 9.05
CA ILE A 97 7.27 -4.56 8.42
C ILE A 97 5.87 -4.33 8.98
N LEU A 98 5.01 -5.37 9.03
CA LEU A 98 3.66 -5.25 9.58
C LEU A 98 3.64 -4.78 11.03
N ASN A 99 4.56 -5.25 11.87
CA ASN A 99 4.67 -4.80 13.26
C ASN A 99 5.07 -3.32 13.36
N GLN A 100 5.97 -2.86 12.49
CA GLN A 100 6.35 -1.45 12.42
C GLN A 100 5.18 -0.59 11.96
N GLU A 101 4.43 -1.02 10.94
CA GLU A 101 3.26 -0.29 10.43
C GLU A 101 2.15 -0.19 11.47
N LEU A 102 1.86 -1.26 12.21
CA LEU A 102 0.91 -1.22 13.33
C LEU A 102 1.32 -0.21 14.41
N LYS A 103 2.61 -0.18 14.75
CA LYS A 103 3.16 0.81 15.69
C LYS A 103 3.06 2.23 15.14
N ASN A 104 3.42 2.41 13.88
CA ASN A 104 3.39 3.69 13.19
C ASN A 104 1.97 4.21 12.99
N SER A 105 0.98 3.34 12.77
CA SER A 105 -0.44 3.72 12.71
C SER A 105 -0.90 4.40 14.00
N LYS A 106 -0.52 3.85 15.14
CA LYS A 106 -0.81 4.46 16.46
C LYS A 106 -0.09 5.81 16.63
N GLU A 107 1.13 5.92 16.14
CA GLU A 107 1.88 7.18 16.24
C GLU A 107 1.34 8.23 15.25
N LYS A 108 0.99 7.86 14.02
CA LYS A 108 0.30 8.73 13.07
C LYS A 108 -0.99 9.30 13.67
N LEU A 109 -1.81 8.46 14.35
CA LEU A 109 -3.01 8.90 15.04
C LEU A 109 -2.71 9.98 16.10
N LYS A 110 -1.71 9.77 16.95
CA LYS A 110 -1.29 10.76 17.95
C LYS A 110 -0.79 12.05 17.32
N LEU A 111 0.01 11.97 16.25
CA LEU A 111 0.53 13.13 15.54
C LEU A 111 -0.60 13.91 14.88
N THR A 112 -1.57 13.23 14.27
CA THR A 112 -2.77 13.87 13.68
C THR A 112 -3.61 14.56 14.76
N THR A 113 -3.75 13.95 15.94
CA THR A 113 -4.42 14.59 17.08
C THR A 113 -3.68 15.85 17.55
N LYS A 114 -2.35 15.86 17.54
CA LYS A 114 -1.55 17.06 17.86
C LYS A 114 -1.73 18.20 16.85
N LEU A 115 -2.14 17.92 15.62
CA LEU A 115 -2.52 18.95 14.64
C LEU A 115 -3.89 19.59 14.94
N GLY A 116 -4.60 19.12 15.95
CA GLY A 116 -5.90 19.64 16.37
C GLY A 116 -7.10 18.84 15.88
N PHE A 117 -6.88 17.66 15.31
CA PHE A 117 -7.96 16.79 14.83
C PHE A 117 -8.35 15.72 15.87
N ASP A 118 -9.65 15.64 16.18
CA ASP A 118 -10.25 14.50 16.85
C ASP A 118 -10.70 13.48 15.81
N VAL A 119 -9.83 12.49 15.53
CA VAL A 119 -10.00 11.53 14.42
C VAL A 119 -11.03 10.47 14.81
N ASP A 120 -12.03 10.25 13.95
CA ASP A 120 -12.98 9.14 14.11
C ASP A 120 -12.26 7.80 13.89
N GLN A 121 -11.91 7.14 14.99
CA GLN A 121 -11.21 5.86 14.97
C GLN A 121 -12.06 4.71 14.44
N GLU A 122 -13.39 4.78 14.58
CA GLU A 122 -14.28 3.75 14.02
C GLU A 122 -14.36 3.88 12.48
N ALA A 123 -14.30 5.10 11.96
CA ALA A 123 -14.17 5.33 10.51
C ALA A 123 -12.83 4.81 9.98
N LEU A 124 -11.71 5.06 10.68
CA LEU A 124 -10.40 4.48 10.30
C LEU A 124 -10.41 2.94 10.30
N LYS A 125 -11.00 2.31 11.30
CA LYS A 125 -11.10 0.84 11.38
C LYS A 125 -11.90 0.25 10.22
N LYS A 126 -12.88 0.97 9.69
CA LYS A 126 -13.66 0.52 8.52
C LYS A 126 -12.83 0.56 7.22
N LEU A 127 -11.84 1.45 7.13
CA LEU A 127 -10.95 1.56 5.98
C LEU A 127 -9.81 0.52 6.01
N SER A 128 -9.49 -0.02 7.18
CA SER A 128 -8.38 -0.97 7.33
C SER A 128 -8.79 -2.22 8.10
N ALA A 129 -8.73 -3.37 7.43
CA ALA A 129 -9.07 -4.67 8.03
C ALA A 129 -8.03 -5.17 9.06
N ASN A 130 -6.79 -4.67 9.01
CA ASN A 130 -5.66 -5.15 9.82
C ASN A 130 -5.15 -4.13 10.86
N GLY A 131 -5.77 -2.94 10.93
CA GLY A 131 -5.38 -1.87 11.86
C GLY A 131 -4.16 -1.06 11.44
N ILE A 132 -3.69 -1.24 10.21
CA ILE A 132 -2.66 -0.42 9.58
C ILE A 132 -3.33 0.78 8.91
N TYR A 133 -2.93 2.00 9.28
CA TYR A 133 -3.52 3.23 8.78
C TYR A 133 -2.50 4.01 7.95
N THR A 134 -2.86 4.28 6.69
CA THR A 134 -2.07 5.13 5.80
C THR A 134 -2.45 6.61 5.97
N GLY A 135 -1.61 7.52 5.49
CA GLY A 135 -1.91 8.96 5.54
C GLY A 135 -3.15 9.32 4.73
N GLU A 136 -3.42 8.60 3.64
CA GLU A 136 -4.59 8.76 2.79
C GLU A 136 -5.88 8.40 3.53
N MET A 137 -5.86 7.34 4.37
CA MET A 137 -7.01 6.96 5.20
C MET A 137 -7.34 8.04 6.23
N PHE A 138 -6.33 8.67 6.84
CA PHE A 138 -6.56 9.84 7.70
C PHE A 138 -7.17 10.99 6.91
N ALA A 139 -6.66 11.27 5.70
CA ALA A 139 -7.22 12.30 4.83
C ALA A 139 -8.68 12.02 4.50
N GLU A 140 -9.01 10.79 4.13
CA GLU A 140 -10.37 10.39 3.80
C GLU A 140 -11.32 10.61 4.98
N VAL A 141 -10.95 10.13 6.17
CA VAL A 141 -11.77 10.30 7.38
C VAL A 141 -11.97 11.79 7.70
N LEU A 142 -10.91 12.60 7.68
CA LEU A 142 -10.98 14.02 8.03
C LEU A 142 -11.74 14.85 6.99
N LEU A 143 -11.56 14.56 5.71
CA LEU A 143 -12.24 15.28 4.63
C LEU A 143 -13.73 14.95 4.54
N ASN A 144 -14.14 13.77 5.00
CA ASN A 144 -15.54 13.35 5.05
C ASN A 144 -16.24 13.72 6.37
N ASP A 145 -15.50 14.17 7.39
CA ASP A 145 -16.07 14.57 8.68
C ASP A 145 -16.68 15.97 8.60
N GLN A 146 -17.98 16.06 8.87
CA GLN A 146 -18.72 17.33 8.83
C GLN A 146 -18.22 18.36 9.86
N ARG A 147 -17.62 17.91 10.98
CA ARG A 147 -17.02 18.77 12.00
C ARG A 147 -15.91 19.66 11.40
N TYR A 148 -15.26 19.20 10.34
CA TYR A 148 -14.09 19.82 9.72
C TYR A 148 -14.38 20.44 8.35
N LEU A 149 -15.66 20.65 7.97
CA LEU A 149 -16.03 21.18 6.66
C LEU A 149 -15.30 22.49 6.32
N ASN A 150 -15.15 23.39 7.30
CA ASN A 150 -14.53 24.69 7.16
C ASN A 150 -13.14 24.78 7.82
N HIS A 151 -12.50 23.65 8.15
CA HIS A 151 -11.23 23.65 8.84
C HIS A 151 -10.11 24.18 7.92
N PRO A 152 -9.30 25.19 8.36
CA PRO A 152 -8.30 25.84 7.49
C PRO A 152 -7.29 24.88 6.87
N LEU A 153 -6.81 23.87 7.62
CA LEU A 153 -5.82 22.89 7.14
C LEU A 153 -6.40 21.93 6.09
N LEU A 154 -7.74 21.77 6.03
CA LEU A 154 -8.39 20.89 5.06
C LEU A 154 -8.92 21.63 3.84
N LYS A 155 -9.00 22.95 3.90
CA LYS A 155 -9.50 23.80 2.80
C LYS A 155 -8.78 23.52 1.48
N PRO A 156 -7.44 23.43 1.40
CA PRO A 156 -6.74 23.22 0.13
C PRO A 156 -7.16 21.97 -0.64
N TYR A 157 -7.67 20.95 0.06
CA TYR A 157 -8.04 19.63 -0.50
C TYR A 157 -9.53 19.54 -0.88
N ARG A 158 -10.33 20.60 -0.63
CA ARG A 158 -11.75 20.65 -0.98
C ARG A 158 -11.94 20.95 -2.46
N LYS A 159 -13.07 20.51 -3.02
CA LYS A 159 -13.42 20.72 -4.43
C LYS A 159 -13.26 22.18 -4.86
N GLY A 160 -12.49 22.40 -5.92
CA GLY A 160 -12.23 23.73 -6.47
C GLY A 160 -10.98 24.43 -5.90
N GLU A 161 -10.31 23.84 -4.92
CA GLU A 161 -9.05 24.35 -4.37
C GLU A 161 -7.83 23.69 -5.04
N ASN A 162 -6.65 24.23 -4.80
CA ASN A 162 -5.41 23.91 -5.53
C ASN A 162 -4.81 22.50 -5.26
N ARG A 163 -5.32 21.76 -4.27
CA ARG A 163 -4.91 20.39 -3.93
C ARG A 163 -6.05 19.38 -4.06
N SER A 164 -7.13 19.75 -4.79
CA SER A 164 -8.35 18.97 -4.91
C SER A 164 -8.35 17.94 -6.05
N ASP A 165 -7.33 17.93 -6.88
CA ASP A 165 -7.15 16.98 -7.99
C ASP A 165 -6.96 15.52 -7.51
N ASN A 166 -6.19 15.33 -6.44
CA ASN A 166 -6.04 14.06 -5.73
C ASN A 166 -5.93 14.31 -4.21
N PRO A 167 -7.04 14.63 -3.53
CA PRO A 167 -7.01 15.24 -2.20
C PRO A 167 -6.36 14.36 -1.14
N TYR A 168 -6.56 13.04 -1.17
CA TYR A 168 -6.03 12.11 -0.16
C TYR A 168 -4.52 11.94 -0.31
N VAL A 169 -4.06 11.73 -1.52
CA VAL A 169 -2.62 11.60 -1.83
C VAL A 169 -1.90 12.92 -1.58
N ASN A 170 -2.50 14.05 -1.96
CA ASN A 170 -1.93 15.36 -1.70
C ASN A 170 -1.80 15.66 -0.20
N PHE A 171 -2.80 15.24 0.60
CA PHE A 171 -2.74 15.36 2.06
C PHE A 171 -1.63 14.48 2.66
N TYR A 172 -1.46 13.25 2.16
CA TYR A 172 -0.33 12.40 2.55
C TYR A 172 1.00 13.11 2.33
N TRP A 173 1.26 13.64 1.14
CA TRP A 173 2.50 14.33 0.82
C TRP A 173 2.75 15.58 1.68
N ASP A 174 1.70 16.27 2.08
CA ASP A 174 1.82 17.49 2.86
C ASP A 174 1.99 17.24 4.37
N TYR A 175 1.52 16.10 4.89
CA TYR A 175 1.50 15.84 6.33
C TYR A 175 2.24 14.57 6.77
N TYR A 176 2.31 13.51 5.97
CA TYR A 176 2.84 12.20 6.39
C TYR A 176 4.14 11.79 5.69
N ALA A 177 4.51 12.44 4.61
CA ALA A 177 5.76 12.17 3.91
C ALA A 177 7.00 12.56 4.75
N LEU A 178 8.17 12.14 4.31
CA LEU A 178 9.43 12.42 4.97
C LEU A 178 9.60 13.94 5.27
N GLY A 179 9.91 14.24 6.55
CA GLY A 179 10.09 15.61 7.02
C GLY A 179 8.80 16.38 7.30
N LYS A 180 7.63 15.74 7.21
CA LYS A 180 6.32 16.34 7.49
C LYS A 180 5.85 16.09 8.93
N PRO A 181 4.85 16.87 9.44
CA PRO A 181 4.46 16.83 10.86
C PRO A 181 4.01 15.47 11.39
N CYS A 182 3.40 14.64 10.56
CA CYS A 182 2.88 13.31 10.93
C CYS A 182 3.74 12.16 10.37
N TYR A 183 4.96 12.46 9.90
CA TYR A 183 5.88 11.44 9.42
C TYR A 183 6.23 10.44 10.51
N THR A 184 6.20 9.16 10.18
CA THR A 184 6.67 8.06 11.02
C THR A 184 7.74 7.28 10.28
N LYS A 185 8.88 7.05 10.93
CA LYS A 185 10.02 6.37 10.31
C LYS A 185 9.78 4.87 10.25
N MET A 186 10.02 4.27 9.09
CA MET A 186 10.17 2.83 8.90
C MET A 186 11.66 2.45 8.93
N GLN A 187 11.95 1.25 9.38
CA GLN A 187 13.29 0.65 9.30
C GLN A 187 13.22 -0.49 8.29
N TYR A 188 13.74 -0.21 7.12
CA TYR A 188 13.87 -1.19 6.05
C TYR A 188 15.24 -1.86 6.10
N PRO A 189 15.38 -3.10 5.56
CA PRO A 189 16.66 -3.76 5.40
C PRO A 189 17.66 -2.96 4.57
#